data_f062a8cc69642ad2ef103973ab4d351b
#
_entry.id   f062a8cc69642ad2ef103973ab4d351b
#
_cell.length_a   1.000
_cell.length_b   1.000
_cell.length_c   1.000
_cell.angle_alpha   90.00
_cell.angle_beta   90.00
_cell.angle_gamma   90.00
#
_symmetry.space_group_name_H-M   'P 1'
#
loop_
_entity.id
_entity.type
_entity.pdbx_description
1 polymer ?
#
loop_
_entity_poly.entity_id
_entity_poly.type
_entity_poly.pdbx_seq_one_letter_code
_entity_poly.pdbx_strand_id
1 'polypeptide(L)'
;MGAEAIQELLRSINLEKDSQDLRKALADSTGQKRARIIKRLEVVEAFLTSGNRPEWMIMDVIPVIPPDIRPMVQLDGGRFATSDLNDLYRRIINRNNRLARLLELGAPDIIVRNEKRMLQEAVDALIDNGRRGRPVTGPGNRALKSLSDMLKGKQGRFRPVSYTHLR
;
A
#
# COMPACT_ATOMS: atom_id res chain seq x y z
N MET A 1 -7.98 10.84 11.48
CA MET A 1 -6.50 10.76 11.53
C MET A 1 -6.03 9.61 10.65
N GLY A 2 -4.82 9.71 10.11
CA GLY A 2 -4.26 8.68 9.25
C GLY A 2 -4.77 8.76 7.80
N ALA A 3 -4.87 7.61 7.11
CA ALA A 3 -5.24 7.52 5.70
C ALA A 3 -6.58 8.19 5.36
N GLU A 4 -7.57 8.04 6.23
CA GLU A 4 -8.89 8.65 6.09
C GLU A 4 -8.85 10.19 5.99
N ALA A 5 -8.06 10.85 6.84
CA ALA A 5 -7.89 12.30 6.79
C ALA A 5 -7.14 12.75 5.52
N ILE A 6 -6.17 11.96 5.06
CA ILE A 6 -5.46 12.22 3.80
C ILE A 6 -6.42 12.08 2.61
N GLN A 7 -7.29 11.05 2.64
CA GLN A 7 -8.29 10.85 1.60
C GLN A 7 -9.27 12.02 1.51
N GLU A 8 -9.74 12.55 2.63
CA GLU A 8 -10.60 13.75 2.65
C GLU A 8 -9.88 14.98 2.08
N LEU A 9 -8.61 15.19 2.46
CA LEU A 9 -7.82 16.28 1.88
C LEU A 9 -7.64 16.12 0.37
N LEU A 10 -7.42 14.89 -0.11
CA LEU A 10 -7.29 14.60 -1.53
C LEU A 10 -8.62 14.83 -2.29
N ARG A 11 -9.76 14.49 -1.68
CA ARG A 11 -11.09 14.77 -2.24
C ARG A 11 -11.39 16.26 -2.37
N SER A 12 -10.83 17.08 -1.49
CA SER A 12 -11.04 18.54 -1.52
C SER A 12 -10.22 19.25 -2.60
N ILE A 13 -9.29 18.57 -3.26
CA ILE A 13 -8.45 19.15 -4.31
C ILE A 13 -9.25 19.32 -5.59
N ASN A 14 -9.27 20.56 -6.12
CA ASN A 14 -9.78 20.84 -7.45
C ASN A 14 -8.60 20.96 -8.43
N LEU A 15 -8.39 19.91 -9.21
CA LEU A 15 -7.25 19.82 -10.14
C LEU A 15 -7.25 20.90 -11.21
N GLU A 16 -8.43 21.26 -11.75
CA GLU A 16 -8.54 22.28 -12.79
C GLU A 16 -8.14 23.65 -12.28
N LYS A 17 -8.66 24.03 -11.11
CA LYS A 17 -8.32 25.29 -10.45
C LYS A 17 -6.83 25.32 -10.07
N ASP A 18 -6.32 24.25 -9.46
CA ASP A 18 -4.91 24.15 -9.09
C ASP A 18 -3.99 24.28 -10.31
N SER A 19 -4.34 23.67 -11.45
CA SER A 19 -3.57 23.79 -12.70
C SER A 19 -3.52 25.25 -13.19
N GLN A 20 -4.66 25.95 -13.20
CA GLN A 20 -4.73 27.34 -13.62
C GLN A 20 -3.91 28.26 -12.69
N ASP A 21 -4.03 28.08 -11.38
CA ASP A 21 -3.33 28.88 -10.39
C ASP A 21 -1.80 28.62 -10.44
N LEU A 22 -1.38 27.38 -10.64
CA LEU A 22 0.03 27.02 -10.80
C LEU A 22 0.62 27.60 -12.11
N ARG A 23 -0.14 27.59 -13.20
CA ARG A 23 0.31 28.21 -14.47
C ARG A 23 0.50 29.71 -14.34
N LYS A 24 -0.41 30.41 -13.65
CA LYS A 24 -0.26 31.84 -13.33
C LYS A 24 0.98 32.08 -12.46
N ALA A 25 1.12 31.33 -11.37
CA ALA A 25 2.27 31.45 -10.48
C ALA A 25 3.61 31.12 -11.15
N LEU A 26 3.60 30.29 -12.20
CA LEU A 26 4.80 29.95 -12.97
C LEU A 26 5.32 31.17 -13.78
N ALA A 27 4.40 32.00 -14.31
CA ALA A 27 4.76 33.19 -15.07
C ALA A 27 5.52 34.23 -14.19
N ASP A 28 5.12 34.35 -12.92
CA ASP A 28 5.68 35.31 -11.97
C ASP A 28 6.85 34.76 -11.13
N SER A 29 7.28 33.52 -11.36
CA SER A 29 8.27 32.86 -10.51
C SER A 29 9.59 32.61 -11.20
N THR A 30 10.71 32.72 -10.43
CA THR A 30 12.06 32.46 -10.89
C THR A 30 12.82 31.50 -9.95
N GLY A 31 13.93 30.94 -10.42
CA GLY A 31 14.84 30.12 -9.64
C GLY A 31 14.20 28.84 -9.05
N GLN A 32 14.52 28.55 -7.81
CA GLN A 32 14.06 27.31 -7.12
C GLN A 32 12.52 27.25 -6.95
N LYS A 33 11.87 28.40 -6.80
CA LYS A 33 10.41 28.46 -6.69
C LYS A 33 9.76 27.96 -7.99
N ARG A 34 10.27 28.41 -9.13
CA ARG A 34 9.82 27.94 -10.45
C ARG A 34 9.97 26.43 -10.61
N ALA A 35 11.11 25.86 -10.22
CA ALA A 35 11.33 24.42 -10.32
C ALA A 35 10.34 23.59 -9.47
N ARG A 36 9.97 24.08 -8.28
CA ARG A 36 8.97 23.42 -7.41
C ARG A 36 7.56 23.50 -8.04
N ILE A 37 7.22 24.64 -8.63
CA ILE A 37 5.91 24.83 -9.30
C ILE A 37 5.80 23.90 -10.51
N ILE A 38 6.86 23.78 -11.32
CA ILE A 38 6.88 22.87 -12.48
C ILE A 38 6.62 21.43 -12.04
N LYS A 39 7.36 20.93 -11.04
CA LYS A 39 7.15 19.57 -10.52
C LYS A 39 5.74 19.32 -10.00
N ARG A 40 5.12 20.32 -9.35
CA ARG A 40 3.75 20.18 -8.88
C ARG A 40 2.76 20.23 -10.06
N LEU A 41 3.00 21.10 -11.02
CA LEU A 41 2.16 21.21 -12.22
C LEU A 41 2.19 19.93 -13.06
N GLU A 42 3.36 19.31 -13.25
CA GLU A 42 3.49 17.99 -13.91
C GLU A 42 2.59 16.92 -13.29
N VAL A 43 2.56 16.86 -11.96
CA VAL A 43 1.71 15.89 -11.25
C VAL A 43 0.22 16.20 -11.45
N VAL A 44 -0.17 17.47 -11.31
CA VAL A 44 -1.57 17.90 -11.49
C VAL A 44 -2.05 17.63 -12.92
N GLU A 45 -1.23 17.96 -13.92
CA GLU A 45 -1.54 17.71 -15.34
C GLU A 45 -1.59 16.21 -15.66
N ALA A 46 -0.74 15.40 -15.05
CA ALA A 46 -0.78 13.95 -15.20
C ALA A 46 -2.11 13.37 -14.70
N PHE A 47 -2.63 13.86 -13.56
CA PHE A 47 -3.95 13.47 -13.06
C PHE A 47 -5.08 13.93 -13.99
N LEU A 48 -5.04 15.17 -14.48
CA LEU A 48 -6.05 15.69 -15.41
C LEU A 48 -6.07 14.90 -16.72
N THR A 49 -4.90 14.60 -17.29
CA THR A 49 -4.78 13.88 -18.56
C THR A 49 -5.20 12.42 -18.44
N SER A 50 -4.87 11.76 -17.32
CA SER A 50 -5.21 10.37 -17.10
C SER A 50 -6.66 10.15 -16.65
N GLY A 51 -7.37 11.21 -16.25
CA GLY A 51 -8.72 11.10 -15.67
C GLY A 51 -8.77 10.43 -14.29
N ASN A 52 -7.62 10.19 -13.68
CA ASN A 52 -7.54 9.60 -12.34
C ASN A 52 -7.85 10.64 -11.27
N ARG A 53 -8.54 10.20 -10.21
CA ARG A 53 -8.85 11.07 -9.07
C ARG A 53 -7.77 10.93 -8.00
N PRO A 54 -7.32 12.04 -7.35
CA PRO A 54 -6.27 12.02 -6.35
C PRO A 54 -6.57 11.09 -5.16
N GLU A 55 -7.84 10.99 -4.73
CA GLU A 55 -8.25 10.14 -3.63
C GLU A 55 -8.04 8.63 -3.89
N TRP A 56 -7.89 8.21 -5.16
CA TRP A 56 -7.60 6.82 -5.51
C TRP A 56 -6.19 6.37 -5.13
N MET A 57 -5.33 7.29 -4.71
CA MET A 57 -4.04 6.94 -4.10
C MET A 57 -4.18 6.26 -2.75
N ILE A 58 -5.35 6.40 -2.10
CA ILE A 58 -5.68 5.70 -0.87
C ILE A 58 -6.50 4.46 -1.21
N MET A 59 -6.04 3.31 -0.79
CA MET A 59 -6.73 2.05 -1.02
C MET A 59 -7.80 1.81 0.04
N ASP A 60 -9.05 1.69 -0.38
CA ASP A 60 -10.17 1.29 0.48
C ASP A 60 -10.31 -0.24 0.56
N VAL A 61 -9.90 -0.93 -0.50
CA VAL A 61 -9.97 -2.40 -0.62
C VAL A 61 -8.60 -2.95 -0.97
N ILE A 62 -8.17 -3.98 -0.26
CA ILE A 62 -6.90 -4.65 -0.51
C ILE A 62 -7.15 -5.85 -1.43
N PRO A 63 -6.51 -5.90 -2.61
CA PRO A 63 -6.61 -7.03 -3.51
C PRO A 63 -5.95 -8.27 -2.90
N VAL A 64 -6.62 -9.41 -3.03
CA VAL A 64 -6.09 -10.71 -2.60
C VAL A 64 -5.62 -11.46 -3.84
N ILE A 65 -4.35 -11.84 -3.86
CA ILE A 65 -3.81 -12.60 -4.99
C ILE A 65 -4.39 -14.03 -5.03
N PRO A 66 -4.50 -14.64 -6.22
CA PRO A 66 -5.04 -16.00 -6.37
C PRO A 66 -4.29 -17.05 -5.53
N PRO A 67 -4.98 -18.13 -5.10
CA PRO A 67 -4.38 -19.20 -4.28
C PRO A 67 -3.17 -19.88 -4.93
N ASP A 68 -3.16 -20.00 -6.25
CA ASP A 68 -2.05 -20.64 -6.99
C ASP A 68 -0.71 -19.92 -6.81
N ILE A 69 -0.76 -18.62 -6.54
CA ILE A 69 0.45 -17.80 -6.31
C ILE A 69 0.90 -17.86 -4.86
N ARG A 70 0.02 -18.26 -3.93
CA ARG A 70 0.28 -18.41 -2.49
C ARG A 70 -0.12 -19.80 -1.99
N PRO A 71 0.49 -20.87 -2.52
CA PRO A 71 0.03 -22.23 -2.28
C PRO A 71 0.17 -22.62 -0.81
N MET A 72 -0.74 -23.53 -0.41
CA MET A 72 -0.65 -24.27 0.83
C MET A 72 -0.55 -25.77 0.46
N VAL A 73 0.57 -26.41 0.79
CA VAL A 73 0.86 -27.78 0.43
C VAL A 73 0.93 -28.64 1.68
N GLN A 74 0.27 -29.78 1.65
CA GLN A 74 0.38 -30.77 2.72
C GLN A 74 1.68 -31.55 2.54
N LEU A 75 2.49 -31.61 3.60
CA LEU A 75 3.70 -32.40 3.67
C LEU A 75 3.41 -33.76 4.31
N ASP A 76 4.30 -34.71 4.10
CA ASP A 76 4.26 -36.00 4.75
C ASP A 76 4.21 -35.83 6.29
N GLY A 77 3.34 -36.59 6.95
CA GLY A 77 3.11 -36.47 8.39
C GLY A 77 2.06 -35.42 8.81
N GLY A 78 1.21 -34.95 7.90
CA GLY A 78 0.04 -34.08 8.21
C GLY A 78 0.39 -32.63 8.49
N ARG A 79 1.64 -32.21 8.25
CA ARG A 79 2.05 -30.79 8.35
C ARG A 79 1.73 -30.06 7.05
N PHE A 80 1.44 -28.77 7.19
CA PHE A 80 1.21 -27.90 6.03
C PHE A 80 2.39 -26.95 5.85
N ALA A 81 2.93 -26.89 4.64
CA ALA A 81 3.80 -25.80 4.22
C ALA A 81 2.93 -24.72 3.56
N THR A 82 3.03 -23.50 4.03
CA THR A 82 2.25 -22.37 3.52
C THR A 82 3.16 -21.23 3.10
N SER A 83 2.71 -20.47 2.11
CA SER A 83 3.37 -19.23 1.72
C SER A 83 3.29 -18.20 2.84
N ASP A 84 4.36 -17.42 3.03
CA ASP A 84 4.41 -16.32 4.00
C ASP A 84 3.28 -15.30 3.78
N LEU A 85 2.83 -15.11 2.52
CA LEU A 85 1.70 -14.23 2.19
C LEU A 85 0.40 -14.63 2.87
N ASN A 86 0.14 -15.93 3.05
CA ASN A 86 -1.07 -16.39 3.73
C ASN A 86 -1.09 -15.93 5.20
N ASP A 87 0.07 -15.90 5.87
CA ASP A 87 0.17 -15.39 7.23
C ASP A 87 -0.04 -13.86 7.28
N LEU A 88 0.53 -13.13 6.33
CA LEU A 88 0.34 -11.67 6.21
C LEU A 88 -1.13 -11.31 5.93
N TYR A 89 -1.82 -11.99 5.01
CA TYR A 89 -3.25 -11.79 4.78
C TYR A 89 -4.09 -12.14 6.01
N ARG A 90 -3.79 -13.25 6.68
CA ARG A 90 -4.48 -13.64 7.91
C ARG A 90 -4.37 -12.56 8.99
N ARG A 91 -3.20 -11.94 9.15
CA ARG A 91 -3.00 -10.84 10.10
C ARG A 91 -3.88 -9.62 9.76
N ILE A 92 -3.99 -9.27 8.49
CA ILE A 92 -4.86 -8.17 8.06
C ILE A 92 -6.32 -8.49 8.35
N ILE A 93 -6.79 -9.67 7.97
CA ILE A 93 -8.18 -10.09 8.19
C ILE A 93 -8.53 -10.06 9.69
N ASN A 94 -7.65 -10.62 10.53
CA ASN A 94 -7.87 -10.64 11.98
C ASN A 94 -7.91 -9.23 12.57
N ARG A 95 -7.03 -8.32 12.13
CA ARG A 95 -7.04 -6.92 12.57
C ARG A 95 -8.27 -6.17 12.09
N ASN A 96 -8.68 -6.40 10.84
CA ASN A 96 -9.88 -5.77 10.30
C ASN A 96 -11.14 -6.24 11.03
N ASN A 97 -11.28 -7.54 11.27
CA ASN A 97 -12.42 -8.08 12.03
C ASN A 97 -12.45 -7.55 13.47
N ARG A 98 -11.29 -7.44 14.11
CA ARG A 98 -11.19 -6.85 15.44
C ARG A 98 -11.58 -5.37 15.44
N LEU A 99 -11.13 -4.60 14.46
CA LEU A 99 -11.50 -3.19 14.31
C LEU A 99 -13.02 -3.04 14.11
N ALA A 100 -13.63 -3.84 13.22
CA ALA A 100 -15.07 -3.83 12.98
C ALA A 100 -15.84 -4.09 14.29
N ARG A 101 -15.44 -5.11 15.04
CA ARG A 101 -16.06 -5.44 16.32
C ARG A 101 -15.92 -4.31 17.36
N LEU A 102 -14.77 -3.63 17.41
CA LEU A 102 -14.56 -2.50 18.32
C LEU A 102 -15.43 -1.30 17.96
N LEU A 103 -15.65 -1.06 16.66
CA LEU A 103 -16.55 0.00 16.18
C LEU A 103 -18.00 -0.32 16.50
N GLU A 104 -18.46 -1.56 16.33
CA GLU A 104 -19.81 -2.02 16.68
C GLU A 104 -20.09 -1.90 18.18
N LEU A 105 -19.10 -2.17 19.02
CA LEU A 105 -19.21 -2.08 20.48
C LEU A 105 -19.11 -0.65 21.02
N GLY A 106 -18.88 0.35 20.16
CA GLY A 106 -18.67 1.74 20.59
C GLY A 106 -17.44 1.92 21.48
N ALA A 107 -16.34 1.21 21.20
CA ALA A 107 -15.11 1.28 22.00
C ALA A 107 -14.55 2.71 22.05
N PRO A 108 -13.81 3.10 23.12
CA PRO A 108 -13.18 4.40 23.23
C PRO A 108 -12.26 4.71 22.04
N ASP A 109 -12.27 5.97 21.59
CA ASP A 109 -11.51 6.45 20.43
C ASP A 109 -10.03 6.07 20.45
N ILE A 110 -9.42 6.07 21.63
CA ILE A 110 -8.00 5.75 21.76
C ILE A 110 -7.69 4.30 21.36
N ILE A 111 -8.59 3.37 21.68
CA ILE A 111 -8.48 1.95 21.33
C ILE A 111 -8.70 1.78 19.83
N VAL A 112 -9.72 2.42 19.28
CA VAL A 112 -10.02 2.39 17.84
C VAL A 112 -8.86 2.95 17.02
N ARG A 113 -8.29 4.08 17.44
CA ARG A 113 -7.12 4.69 16.77
C ARG A 113 -5.89 3.78 16.79
N ASN A 114 -5.66 3.10 17.91
CA ASN A 114 -4.55 2.16 18.02
C ASN A 114 -4.76 0.95 17.10
N GLU A 115 -5.98 0.40 17.04
CA GLU A 115 -6.26 -0.73 16.15
C GLU A 115 -6.18 -0.32 14.66
N LYS A 116 -6.64 0.87 14.28
CA LYS A 116 -6.44 1.46 12.93
C LYS A 116 -4.95 1.54 12.59
N ARG A 117 -4.09 1.97 13.52
CA ARG A 117 -2.63 2.02 13.34
C ARG A 117 -2.06 0.62 13.14
N MET A 118 -2.48 -0.35 13.95
CA MET A 118 -2.00 -1.74 13.84
C MET A 118 -2.47 -2.41 12.54
N LEU A 119 -3.65 -2.06 12.04
CA LEU A 119 -4.14 -2.51 10.73
C LEU A 119 -3.26 -1.94 9.61
N GLN A 120 -2.93 -0.64 9.67
CA GLN A 120 -2.01 0.00 8.71
C GLN A 120 -0.63 -0.67 8.71
N GLU A 121 -0.08 -0.99 9.87
CA GLU A 121 1.20 -1.71 10.00
C GLU A 121 1.13 -3.11 9.34
N ALA A 122 0.00 -3.81 9.49
CA ALA A 122 -0.19 -5.12 8.86
C ALA A 122 -0.25 -5.01 7.33
N VAL A 123 -0.88 -3.96 6.79
CA VAL A 123 -0.94 -3.68 5.35
C VAL A 123 0.44 -3.29 4.82
N ASP A 124 1.16 -2.43 5.52
CA ASP A 124 2.53 -2.03 5.17
C ASP A 124 3.45 -3.27 5.09
N ALA A 125 3.31 -4.21 6.02
CA ALA A 125 4.08 -5.45 6.02
C ALA A 125 3.71 -6.39 4.85
N LEU A 126 2.45 -6.40 4.40
CA LEU A 126 2.04 -7.17 3.23
C LEU A 126 2.70 -6.63 1.95
N ILE A 127 2.78 -5.32 1.80
CA ILE A 127 3.30 -4.66 0.60
C ILE A 127 4.83 -4.70 0.58
N ASP A 128 5.49 -4.23 1.64
CA ASP A 128 6.96 -4.18 1.74
C ASP A 128 7.41 -4.35 3.20
N ASN A 129 7.61 -5.59 3.63
CA ASN A 129 7.95 -5.92 5.01
C ASN A 129 9.36 -5.44 5.39
N GLY A 130 9.45 -4.61 6.42
CA GLY A 130 10.70 -4.04 6.91
C GLY A 130 11.06 -2.66 6.36
N ARG A 131 10.25 -2.09 5.46
CA ARG A 131 10.46 -0.72 4.99
C ARG A 131 10.22 0.33 6.08
N ARG A 132 9.28 0.08 6.98
CA ARG A 132 8.94 0.93 8.12
C ARG A 132 9.24 0.25 9.45
N GLY A 133 10.48 0.28 9.90
CA GLY A 133 10.86 -0.26 11.19
C GLY A 133 11.15 -1.77 11.18
N ARG A 134 10.87 -2.46 12.29
CA ARG A 134 11.14 -3.89 12.44
C ARG A 134 10.28 -4.72 11.51
N PRO A 135 10.88 -5.63 10.72
CA PRO A 135 10.10 -6.52 9.89
C PRO A 135 9.26 -7.48 10.75
N VAL A 136 8.09 -7.84 10.23
CA VAL A 136 7.27 -8.90 10.80
C VAL A 136 7.95 -10.24 10.56
N THR A 137 8.13 -11.01 11.63
CA THR A 137 8.83 -12.30 11.58
C THR A 137 7.88 -13.47 11.77
N GLY A 138 8.26 -14.60 11.22
CA GLY A 138 7.65 -15.91 11.41
C GLY A 138 8.45 -16.79 12.38
N PRO A 139 8.21 -18.11 12.37
CA PRO A 139 8.96 -19.06 13.16
C PRO A 139 10.47 -18.96 12.91
N GLY A 140 11.27 -19.05 13.96
CA GLY A 140 12.73 -18.93 13.87
C GLY A 140 13.24 -17.50 13.64
N ASN A 141 12.42 -16.49 13.95
CA ASN A 141 12.76 -15.06 13.81
C ASN A 141 13.12 -14.62 12.37
N ARG A 142 12.73 -15.40 11.36
CA ARG A 142 12.93 -15.10 9.96
C ARG A 142 11.88 -14.05 9.50
N ALA A 143 12.33 -13.00 8.82
CA ALA A 143 11.43 -12.03 8.22
C ALA A 143 10.53 -12.70 7.17
N LEU A 144 9.21 -12.41 7.22
CA LEU A 144 8.25 -12.92 6.24
C LEU A 144 8.44 -12.22 4.90
N LYS A 145 8.37 -12.98 3.80
CA LYS A 145 8.45 -12.42 2.44
C LYS A 145 7.17 -11.70 2.10
N SER A 146 7.30 -10.40 1.80
CA SER A 146 6.22 -9.52 1.34
C SER A 146 5.94 -9.66 -0.16
N LEU A 147 4.91 -8.98 -0.65
CA LEU A 147 4.63 -8.88 -2.10
C LEU A 147 5.83 -8.27 -2.85
N SER A 148 6.44 -7.23 -2.30
CA SER A 148 7.62 -6.59 -2.88
C SER A 148 8.78 -7.57 -3.04
N ASP A 149 9.03 -8.42 -2.04
CA ASP A 149 10.10 -9.42 -2.07
C ASP A 149 9.86 -10.52 -3.12
N MET A 150 8.59 -10.81 -3.42
CA MET A 150 8.21 -11.77 -4.47
C MET A 150 8.40 -11.22 -5.88
N LEU A 151 8.41 -9.91 -6.05
CA LEU A 151 8.55 -9.25 -7.35
C LEU A 151 10.00 -8.84 -7.64
N LYS A 152 10.73 -8.42 -6.60
CA LYS A 152 12.11 -7.92 -6.69
C LYS A 152 13.16 -9.04 -6.69
N GLY A 153 14.31 -8.69 -7.22
CA GLY A 153 15.54 -9.44 -7.07
C GLY A 153 15.69 -10.65 -8.00
N LYS A 154 16.77 -11.41 -7.75
CA LYS A 154 17.19 -12.54 -8.60
C LYS A 154 16.18 -13.70 -8.61
N GLN A 155 15.47 -13.89 -7.49
CA GLN A 155 14.43 -14.90 -7.31
C GLN A 155 13.01 -14.34 -7.48
N GLY A 156 12.88 -13.06 -7.82
CA GLY A 156 11.60 -12.43 -8.07
C GLY A 156 10.95 -12.93 -9.36
N ARG A 157 9.61 -12.92 -9.40
CA ARG A 157 8.84 -13.51 -10.51
C ARG A 157 9.04 -12.82 -11.85
N PHE A 158 9.37 -11.54 -11.87
CA PHE A 158 9.60 -10.82 -13.13
C PHE A 158 10.83 -11.33 -13.90
N ARG A 159 11.90 -11.68 -13.21
CA ARG A 159 13.12 -12.12 -13.85
C ARG A 159 13.00 -13.49 -14.55
N PRO A 160 12.40 -14.55 -13.94
CA PRO A 160 12.16 -15.81 -14.61
C PRO A 160 11.25 -15.69 -15.84
N VAL A 161 10.19 -14.87 -15.77
CA VAL A 161 9.25 -14.65 -16.88
C VAL A 161 9.96 -13.97 -18.06
N SER A 162 10.83 -13.00 -17.80
CA SER A 162 11.61 -12.32 -18.85
C SER A 162 12.55 -13.25 -19.60
N TYR A 163 13.10 -14.30 -18.95
CA TYR A 163 13.99 -15.27 -19.60
C TYR A 163 13.25 -16.37 -20.39
N THR A 164 11.99 -16.67 -20.05
CA THR A 164 11.21 -17.69 -20.76
C THR A 164 10.66 -17.21 -22.09
N HIS A 165 10.54 -15.89 -22.29
CA HIS A 165 10.07 -15.27 -23.55
C HIS A 165 11.20 -14.96 -24.57
N LEU A 166 12.45 -15.21 -24.24
CA LEU A 166 13.62 -14.95 -25.09
C LEU A 166 14.19 -16.21 -25.76
N ARG A 167 13.40 -17.30 -25.84
CA ARG A 167 13.74 -18.48 -26.64
C ARG A 167 12.77 -18.68 -27.79
#